data_325c00a8e7100e2e5f248a10e3dd0844
#
_entry.id   325c00a8e7100e2e5f248a10e3dd0844
#
_cell.length_a   1.000
_cell.length_b   1.000
_cell.length_c   1.000
_cell.angle_alpha   90.00
_cell.angle_beta   90.00
_cell.angle_gamma   90.00
#
_symmetry.space_group_name_H-M   'P 1'
#
loop_
_entity.id
_entity.type
_entity.pdbx_description
1 polymer ?
#
loop_
_entity_poly.entity_id
_entity_poly.type
_entity_poly.pdbx_seq_one_letter_code
_entity_poly.pdbx_strand_id
1 'polypeptide(L)'
;MKIHIIILLFLATTAIAQTEKTTVSVRGNCDMCKARIEKAAISTKGVKYAVWQADTEKLTLIYNAKKTAVSEVSANIAAVGHEANGIAVLDSVYAALPMCCQYVSGNPHKKADESIEALK
;
A
#
# COMPACT_ATOMS: atom_id res chain seq x y z
N MET A 1 13.06 -19.71 48.27
CA MET A 1 13.90 -19.63 47.06
C MET A 1 13.26 -20.26 45.83
N LYS A 2 12.67 -21.46 45.93
CA LYS A 2 12.05 -22.13 44.76
C LYS A 2 10.83 -21.40 44.19
N ILE A 3 10.03 -20.70 45.00
CA ILE A 3 8.83 -19.99 44.60
C ILE A 3 9.17 -18.71 43.82
N HIS A 4 10.27 -18.06 44.16
CA HIS A 4 10.72 -16.84 43.50
C HIS A 4 11.23 -17.09 42.06
N ILE A 5 11.79 -18.26 41.82
CA ILE A 5 12.29 -18.67 40.52
C ILE A 5 11.13 -18.95 39.56
N ILE A 6 10.03 -19.49 40.05
CA ILE A 6 8.83 -19.78 39.26
C ILE A 6 8.12 -18.48 38.84
N ILE A 7 8.10 -17.48 39.73
CA ILE A 7 7.50 -16.17 39.44
C ILE A 7 8.33 -15.40 38.38
N LEU A 8 9.65 -15.53 38.40
CA LEU A 8 10.51 -14.92 37.40
C LEU A 8 10.36 -15.52 36.00
N LEU A 9 10.01 -16.82 35.92
CA LEU A 9 9.79 -17.49 34.63
C LEU A 9 8.47 -17.10 33.96
N PHE A 10 7.50 -16.60 34.71
CA PHE A 10 6.18 -16.22 34.19
C PHE A 10 6.14 -14.77 33.64
N LEU A 11 7.18 -13.99 33.88
CA LEU A 11 7.33 -12.66 33.28
C LEU A 11 8.03 -12.67 31.92
N ALA A 12 8.30 -13.84 31.35
CA ALA A 12 8.84 -14.00 30.01
C ALA A 12 7.73 -13.74 28.98
N THR A 13 7.43 -12.47 28.81
CA THR A 13 7.11 -11.79 27.56
C THR A 13 6.19 -12.50 26.60
N THR A 14 4.95 -12.14 26.63
CA THR A 14 4.14 -12.13 25.41
C THR A 14 4.75 -11.11 24.45
N ALA A 15 5.70 -11.53 23.65
CA ALA A 15 6.10 -10.81 22.46
C ALA A 15 4.92 -10.90 21.48
N ILE A 16 3.94 -10.03 21.65
CA ILE A 16 2.80 -9.94 20.73
C ILE A 16 3.36 -9.48 19.40
N ALA A 17 3.33 -10.38 18.42
CA ALA A 17 3.66 -10.03 17.05
C ALA A 17 2.69 -8.94 16.58
N GLN A 18 3.19 -7.72 16.32
CA GLN A 18 2.41 -6.57 15.85
C GLN A 18 2.22 -6.63 14.33
N THR A 19 1.94 -7.82 13.82
CA THR A 19 1.73 -8.05 12.39
C THR A 19 0.25 -7.92 12.07
N GLU A 20 -0.06 -7.04 11.14
CA GLU A 20 -1.41 -6.81 10.67
C GLU A 20 -1.53 -7.12 9.19
N LYS A 21 -2.69 -7.61 8.78
CA LYS A 21 -3.06 -7.85 7.39
C LYS A 21 -4.23 -6.96 7.01
N THR A 22 -4.12 -6.27 5.90
CA THR A 22 -5.18 -5.39 5.39
C THR A 22 -5.20 -5.37 3.87
N THR A 23 -6.23 -4.78 3.32
CA THR A 23 -6.39 -4.55 1.89
C THR A 23 -6.53 -3.06 1.63
N VAL A 24 -5.76 -2.55 0.68
CA VAL A 24 -5.71 -1.13 0.33
C VAL A 24 -6.10 -0.96 -1.13
N SER A 25 -6.93 0.02 -1.42
CA SER A 25 -7.24 0.38 -2.81
C SER A 25 -6.06 1.12 -3.44
N VAL A 26 -5.54 0.59 -4.54
CA VAL A 26 -4.43 1.19 -5.29
C VAL A 26 -4.75 1.15 -6.77
N ARG A 27 -4.74 2.30 -7.42
CA ARG A 27 -5.10 2.43 -8.84
C ARG A 27 -3.95 2.02 -9.75
N GLY A 28 -4.28 1.23 -10.75
CA GLY A 28 -3.35 0.76 -11.76
C GLY A 28 -4.05 -0.05 -12.84
N ASN A 29 -3.33 -0.45 -13.91
CA ASN A 29 -3.92 -1.11 -15.07
C ASN A 29 -3.30 -2.47 -15.41
N CYS A 30 -2.00 -2.66 -15.21
CA CYS A 30 -1.24 -3.69 -15.89
C CYS A 30 -0.15 -4.30 -15.00
N ASP A 31 0.55 -5.30 -15.51
CA ASP A 31 1.64 -5.98 -14.81
C ASP A 31 2.80 -5.06 -14.45
N MET A 32 3.07 -4.03 -15.26
CA MET A 32 4.08 -3.03 -14.93
C MET A 32 3.66 -2.19 -13.73
N CYS A 33 2.36 -1.88 -13.61
CA CYS A 33 1.80 -1.22 -12.43
C CYS A 33 1.95 -2.12 -11.21
N LYS A 34 1.64 -3.40 -11.35
CA LYS A 34 1.79 -4.39 -10.29
C LYS A 34 3.22 -4.41 -9.73
N ALA A 35 4.21 -4.51 -10.59
CA ALA A 35 5.61 -4.53 -10.19
C ALA A 35 6.00 -3.24 -9.45
N ARG A 36 5.56 -2.09 -9.92
CA ARG A 36 5.86 -0.78 -9.33
C ARG A 36 5.20 -0.60 -7.98
N ILE A 37 3.92 -0.97 -7.87
CA ILE A 37 3.14 -0.87 -6.63
C ILE A 37 3.73 -1.78 -5.56
N GLU A 38 3.97 -3.04 -5.92
CA GLU A 38 4.51 -4.03 -4.98
C GLU A 38 5.92 -3.66 -4.52
N LYS A 39 6.76 -3.15 -5.43
CA LYS A 39 8.11 -2.69 -5.08
C LYS A 39 8.07 -1.51 -4.11
N ALA A 40 7.22 -0.53 -4.34
CA ALA A 40 7.07 0.61 -3.44
C ALA A 40 6.58 0.18 -2.07
N ALA A 41 5.61 -0.71 -2.02
CA ALA A 41 5.07 -1.24 -0.77
C ALA A 41 6.12 -2.05 0.01
N ILE A 42 6.77 -3.01 -0.64
CA ILE A 42 7.73 -3.90 0.02
C ILE A 42 9.02 -3.17 0.44
N SER A 43 9.35 -2.07 -0.22
CA SER A 43 10.49 -1.21 0.15
C SER A 43 10.21 -0.36 1.38
N THR A 44 8.96 -0.24 1.78
CA THR A 44 8.59 0.44 3.01
C THR A 44 9.00 -0.40 4.22
N LYS A 45 9.81 0.18 5.10
CA LYS A 45 10.29 -0.51 6.30
C LYS A 45 9.12 -1.01 7.14
N GLY A 46 9.14 -2.29 7.48
CA GLY A 46 8.08 -2.91 8.27
C GLY A 46 7.04 -3.67 7.45
N VAL A 47 7.02 -3.52 6.12
CA VAL A 47 6.17 -4.32 5.25
C VAL A 47 6.80 -5.67 5.00
N LYS A 48 6.01 -6.73 5.21
CA LYS A 48 6.45 -8.12 5.05
C LYS A 48 5.94 -8.76 3.77
N TYR A 49 4.78 -8.31 3.29
CA TYR A 49 4.11 -8.89 2.14
C TYR A 49 3.28 -7.82 1.44
N ALA A 50 3.33 -7.79 0.14
CA ALA A 50 2.53 -6.90 -0.68
C ALA A 50 2.23 -7.56 -2.02
N VAL A 51 0.96 -7.82 -2.31
CA VAL A 51 0.49 -8.36 -3.60
C VAL A 51 -0.68 -7.53 -4.08
N TRP A 52 -0.56 -6.99 -5.28
CA TRP A 52 -1.59 -6.19 -5.92
C TRP A 52 -2.27 -6.97 -7.04
N GLN A 53 -3.58 -6.79 -7.16
CA GLN A 53 -4.38 -7.43 -8.20
C GLN A 53 -4.99 -6.39 -9.13
N ALA A 54 -4.75 -6.54 -10.42
CA ALA A 54 -5.18 -5.58 -11.43
C ALA A 54 -6.70 -5.54 -11.62
N ASP A 55 -7.37 -6.67 -11.51
CA ASP A 55 -8.81 -6.79 -11.71
C ASP A 55 -9.64 -6.07 -10.64
N THR A 56 -9.19 -6.11 -9.40
CA THR A 56 -9.86 -5.48 -8.26
C THR A 56 -9.23 -4.15 -7.85
N GLU A 57 -8.04 -3.83 -8.35
CA GLU A 57 -7.23 -2.70 -7.90
C GLU A 57 -6.98 -2.72 -6.39
N LYS A 58 -6.78 -3.92 -5.83
CA LYS A 58 -6.55 -4.12 -4.40
C LYS A 58 -5.15 -4.64 -4.11
N LEU A 59 -4.52 -4.03 -3.14
CA LEU A 59 -3.23 -4.44 -2.59
C LEU A 59 -3.47 -5.16 -1.27
N THR A 60 -3.09 -6.43 -1.21
CA THR A 60 -3.04 -7.17 0.06
C THR A 60 -1.71 -6.90 0.72
N LEU A 61 -1.77 -6.41 1.94
CA LEU A 61 -0.62 -5.91 2.68
C LEU A 61 -0.51 -6.61 4.04
N ILE A 62 0.68 -7.10 4.36
CA ILE A 62 1.02 -7.62 5.69
C ILE A 62 2.20 -6.80 6.19
N TYR A 63 2.07 -6.19 7.35
CA TYR A 63 3.06 -5.27 7.88
C TYR A 63 3.15 -5.30 9.41
N ASN A 64 4.26 -4.81 9.91
CA ASN A 64 4.47 -4.64 11.34
C ASN A 64 3.96 -3.26 11.77
N ALA A 65 2.86 -3.23 12.54
CA ALA A 65 2.19 -2.01 12.96
C ALA A 65 3.05 -1.12 13.88
N LYS A 66 4.10 -1.66 14.47
CA LYS A 66 5.08 -0.86 15.26
C LYS A 66 6.07 -0.11 14.39
N LYS A 67 6.29 -0.57 13.16
CA LYS A 67 7.31 0.00 12.26
C LYS A 67 6.72 0.91 11.19
N THR A 68 5.48 0.67 10.78
CA THR A 68 4.83 1.42 9.72
C THR A 68 3.32 1.44 9.90
N ALA A 69 2.64 2.16 9.02
CA ALA A 69 1.19 2.25 8.96
C ALA A 69 0.72 2.24 7.51
N VAL A 70 -0.55 1.93 7.28
CA VAL A 70 -1.17 1.95 5.94
C VAL A 70 -0.95 3.30 5.25
N SER A 71 -1.05 4.40 6.00
CA SER A 71 -0.84 5.74 5.46
C SER A 71 0.57 5.96 4.91
N GLU A 72 1.60 5.43 5.57
CA GLU A 72 2.98 5.53 5.12
C GLU A 72 3.24 4.71 3.86
N VAL A 73 2.74 3.48 3.84
CA VAL A 73 2.82 2.61 2.65
C VAL A 73 2.10 3.26 1.47
N SER A 74 0.91 3.77 1.71
CA SER A 74 0.09 4.45 0.69
C SER A 74 0.78 5.70 0.14
N ALA A 75 1.41 6.50 1.00
CA ALA A 75 2.17 7.66 0.58
C ALA A 75 3.38 7.29 -0.30
N ASN A 76 4.08 6.21 0.03
CA ASN A 76 5.19 5.71 -0.76
C ASN A 76 4.76 5.19 -2.14
N ILE A 77 3.60 4.55 -2.21
CA ILE A 77 2.99 4.11 -3.47
C ILE A 77 2.57 5.33 -4.32
N ALA A 78 1.95 6.32 -3.70
CA ALA A 78 1.58 7.55 -4.39
C ALA A 78 2.81 8.30 -4.93
N ALA A 79 3.92 8.26 -4.21
CA ALA A 79 5.18 8.88 -4.63
C ALA A 79 5.76 8.28 -5.91
N VAL A 80 5.42 7.04 -6.26
CA VAL A 80 5.83 6.40 -7.51
C VAL A 80 4.76 6.45 -8.61
N GLY A 81 3.65 7.13 -8.37
CA GLY A 81 2.67 7.45 -9.39
C GLY A 81 1.32 6.75 -9.31
N HIS A 82 1.08 5.95 -8.28
CA HIS A 82 -0.19 5.23 -8.11
C HIS A 82 -0.99 5.76 -6.93
N GLU A 83 -2.19 6.26 -7.20
CA GLU A 83 -3.09 6.69 -6.13
C GLU A 83 -3.39 5.50 -5.21
N ALA A 84 -3.13 5.66 -3.94
CA ALA A 84 -3.29 4.63 -2.93
C ALA A 84 -4.09 5.16 -1.75
N ASN A 85 -5.12 4.44 -1.36
CA ASN A 85 -5.97 4.77 -0.20
C ASN A 85 -6.44 6.23 -0.19
N GLY A 86 -6.77 6.77 -1.37
CA GLY A 86 -7.21 8.16 -1.53
C GLY A 86 -6.10 9.20 -1.50
N ILE A 87 -4.83 8.81 -1.36
CA ILE A 87 -3.71 9.75 -1.41
C ILE A 87 -3.42 10.10 -2.86
N ALA A 88 -3.51 11.39 -3.18
CA ALA A 88 -3.33 11.90 -4.52
C ALA A 88 -1.88 11.81 -4.99
N VAL A 89 -1.71 11.61 -6.29
CA VAL A 89 -0.42 11.59 -6.97
C VAL A 89 -0.15 12.98 -7.56
N LEU A 90 1.09 13.45 -7.47
CA LEU A 90 1.49 14.67 -8.15
C LEU A 90 1.39 14.49 -9.68
N ASP A 91 0.87 15.49 -10.38
CA ASP A 91 0.67 15.45 -11.83
C ASP A 91 1.96 15.13 -12.58
N SER A 92 3.08 15.70 -12.16
CA SER A 92 4.39 15.46 -12.77
C SER A 92 4.85 14.01 -12.62
N VAL A 93 4.55 13.38 -11.49
CA VAL A 93 4.88 11.97 -11.22
C VAL A 93 4.00 11.05 -12.07
N TYR A 94 2.71 11.34 -12.13
CA TYR A 94 1.77 10.60 -12.96
C TYR A 94 2.14 10.68 -14.45
N ALA A 95 2.45 11.87 -14.94
CA ALA A 95 2.84 12.09 -16.33
C ALA A 95 4.13 11.35 -16.72
N ALA A 96 5.02 11.09 -15.76
CA ALA A 96 6.24 10.34 -15.97
C ALA A 96 6.03 8.83 -16.02
N LEU A 97 4.85 8.32 -15.68
CA LEU A 97 4.54 6.89 -15.79
C LEU A 97 4.58 6.43 -17.25
N PRO A 98 5.01 5.18 -17.52
CA PRO A 98 4.78 4.58 -18.84
C PRO A 98 3.30 4.65 -19.22
N MET A 99 3.01 4.79 -20.50
CA MET A 99 1.62 4.95 -20.98
C MET A 99 0.69 3.83 -20.49
N CYS A 100 1.19 2.60 -20.43
CA CYS A 100 0.40 1.47 -19.92
C CYS A 100 0.06 1.60 -18.43
N CYS A 101 0.83 2.37 -17.68
CA CYS A 101 0.60 2.63 -16.25
C CYS A 101 -0.22 3.90 -15.99
N GLN A 102 -0.55 4.67 -17.01
CA GLN A 102 -1.41 5.84 -16.87
C GLN A 102 -2.88 5.39 -16.78
N TYR A 103 -3.26 4.97 -15.60
CA TYR A 103 -4.54 4.31 -15.31
C TYR A 103 -5.77 5.20 -15.57
N VAL A 104 -5.64 6.51 -15.48
CA VAL A 104 -6.71 7.45 -15.83
C VAL A 104 -6.97 7.40 -17.33
N SER A 105 -5.91 7.46 -18.13
CA SER A 105 -5.99 7.39 -19.58
C SER A 105 -6.47 6.04 -20.10
N GLY A 106 -6.08 4.97 -19.43
CA GLY A 106 -6.44 3.60 -19.81
C GLY A 106 -7.85 3.18 -19.44
N ASN A 107 -8.55 3.95 -18.60
CA ASN A 107 -9.90 3.65 -18.17
C ASN A 107 -10.90 4.66 -18.74
N PRO A 108 -11.69 4.27 -19.76
CA PRO A 108 -12.68 5.18 -20.37
C PRO A 108 -13.69 5.77 -19.38
N HIS A 109 -14.04 4.98 -18.36
CA HIS A 109 -14.99 5.44 -17.34
C HIS A 109 -14.41 6.53 -16.44
N LYS A 110 -13.11 6.42 -16.12
CA LYS A 110 -12.44 7.43 -15.31
C LYS A 110 -12.24 8.75 -16.04
N LYS A 111 -12.00 8.70 -17.35
CA LYS A 111 -11.95 9.92 -18.17
C LYS A 111 -13.27 10.66 -18.18
N ALA A 112 -14.38 9.94 -18.18
CA ALA A 112 -15.70 10.55 -18.13
C ALA A 112 -15.94 11.28 -16.82
N ASP A 113 -15.58 10.66 -15.71
CA ASP A 113 -15.73 11.27 -14.38
C ASP A 113 -14.87 12.52 -14.22
N GLU A 114 -13.62 12.45 -14.64
CA GLU A 114 -12.69 13.56 -14.56
C GLU A 114 -13.13 14.72 -15.45
N SER A 115 -13.67 14.41 -16.61
CA SER A 115 -14.21 15.43 -17.52
C SER A 115 -15.43 16.15 -16.94
N ILE A 116 -16.25 15.42 -16.20
CA ILE A 116 -17.43 15.97 -15.53
C ILE A 116 -17.01 16.88 -14.38
N GLU A 117 -16.00 16.51 -13.62
CA GLU A 117 -15.50 17.36 -12.54
C GLU A 117 -14.81 18.62 -13.05
N ALA A 118 -14.09 18.53 -14.16
CA ALA A 118 -13.44 19.68 -14.78
C ALA A 118 -14.45 20.70 -15.35
N LEU A 119 -15.67 20.27 -15.64
CA LEU A 119 -16.75 21.12 -16.15
C LEU A 119 -17.60 21.76 -15.04
N LYS A 120 -17.36 21.39 -13.79
CA LYS A 120 -18.01 21.99 -12.63
C LYS A 120 -17.17 23.13 -12.07
#